data_c30fd3a466a8b237835a7f0eea23ed92
#
_entry.id   c30fd3a466a8b237835a7f0eea23ed92
#
_cell.length_a   1.000
_cell.length_b   1.000
_cell.length_c   1.000
_cell.angle_alpha   90.00
_cell.angle_beta   90.00
_cell.angle_gamma   90.00
#
_symmetry.space_group_name_H-M   'P 1'
#
loop_
_entity.id
_entity.type
_entity.pdbx_description
1 polymer ?
#
loop_
_entity_poly.entity_id
_entity_poly.type
_entity_poly.pdbx_seq_one_letter_code
_entity_poly.pdbx_strand_id
1 'polypeptide(L)'
;MKTKLIILLILTTMIHTNTVNAQHSQLKRADFQQTIDGKQTDLYFLRNKNGIEIAITNFGGRVVEFWTPDKKGHFEDIVLGHDHVDKYLHYKGERFLGATIGRYGNRINKGKFTLNGQTYQLPINDTPNSLHGGFKGFDMVVWDVEQPDSQTLQLTYLSKDGEEGYPGNLQVSMNYKLTDKNEFIITHQRSE
;
A
#
# COMPACT_ATOMS: atom_id res chain seq x y z
N MET A 1 24.19 -18.50 72.95
CA MET A 1 23.09 -18.05 72.09
C MET A 1 23.63 -17.87 70.70
N LYS A 2 23.23 -18.69 69.72
CA LYS A 2 23.67 -18.59 68.34
C LYS A 2 22.51 -17.99 67.54
N THR A 3 22.64 -16.74 67.10
CA THR A 3 21.65 -16.03 66.24
C THR A 3 21.76 -16.53 64.83
N LYS A 4 20.72 -17.19 64.33
CA LYS A 4 20.62 -17.58 62.90
C LYS A 4 20.11 -16.41 62.06
N LEU A 5 20.97 -15.90 61.15
CA LEU A 5 20.62 -14.91 60.17
C LEU A 5 19.89 -15.61 59.02
N ILE A 6 18.61 -15.31 58.81
CA ILE A 6 17.82 -15.80 57.68
C ILE A 6 17.94 -14.74 56.59
N ILE A 7 18.67 -15.08 55.50
CA ILE A 7 18.75 -14.26 54.31
C ILE A 7 17.56 -14.66 53.43
N LEU A 8 16.58 -13.76 53.30
CA LEU A 8 15.44 -13.90 52.38
C LEU A 8 15.85 -13.46 50.96
N LEU A 9 16.09 -14.41 50.09
CA LEU A 9 16.43 -14.16 48.70
C LEU A 9 15.13 -13.85 47.94
N ILE A 10 14.86 -12.57 47.65
CA ILE A 10 13.72 -12.16 46.80
C ILE A 10 14.14 -12.35 45.35
N LEU A 11 13.64 -13.42 44.72
CA LEU A 11 13.81 -13.70 43.32
C LEU A 11 12.80 -12.85 42.52
N THR A 12 13.19 -11.67 42.05
CA THR A 12 12.39 -10.87 41.11
C THR A 12 12.46 -11.52 39.75
N THR A 13 11.46 -12.31 39.37
CA THR A 13 11.25 -12.77 38.02
C THR A 13 10.78 -11.59 37.17
N MET A 14 11.69 -11.03 36.36
CA MET A 14 11.29 -10.14 35.28
C MET A 14 10.51 -10.95 34.26
N ILE A 15 9.20 -10.81 34.28
CA ILE A 15 8.34 -11.30 33.20
C ILE A 15 8.57 -10.37 32.00
N HIS A 16 9.45 -10.77 31.09
CA HIS A 16 9.51 -10.17 29.77
C HIS A 16 8.24 -10.59 29.03
N THR A 17 7.24 -9.74 29.03
CA THR A 17 6.10 -9.89 28.12
C THR A 17 6.63 -9.56 26.72
N ASN A 18 7.08 -10.59 26.00
CA ASN A 18 7.19 -10.51 24.56
C ASN A 18 5.76 -10.33 24.05
N THR A 19 5.34 -9.10 23.78
CA THR A 19 4.17 -8.84 22.96
C THR A 19 4.52 -9.32 21.56
N VAL A 20 4.23 -10.59 21.28
CA VAL A 20 4.15 -11.08 19.91
C VAL A 20 3.00 -10.28 19.30
N ASN A 21 3.30 -9.32 18.45
CA ASN A 21 2.29 -8.67 17.61
C ASN A 21 1.63 -9.79 16.80
N ALA A 22 0.40 -10.14 17.16
CA ALA A 22 -0.35 -11.17 16.47
C ALA A 22 -0.47 -10.75 14.99
N GLN A 23 -0.05 -11.63 14.11
CA GLN A 23 -0.27 -11.47 12.67
C GLN A 23 -1.76 -11.74 12.42
N HIS A 24 -2.49 -10.76 11.90
CA HIS A 24 -3.91 -10.89 11.57
C HIS A 24 -4.12 -11.44 10.16
N SER A 25 -3.35 -10.91 9.22
CA SER A 25 -3.43 -11.32 7.81
C SER A 25 -3.09 -12.80 7.61
N GLN A 26 -3.90 -13.48 6.80
CA GLN A 26 -3.66 -14.85 6.31
C GLN A 26 -3.08 -14.85 4.89
N LEU A 27 -2.83 -13.67 4.30
CA LEU A 27 -2.24 -13.54 2.98
C LEU A 27 -0.84 -14.12 2.94
N LYS A 28 -0.53 -14.81 1.86
CA LYS A 28 0.80 -15.37 1.61
C LYS A 28 1.54 -14.45 0.64
N ARG A 29 2.71 -14.01 1.04
CA ARG A 29 3.58 -13.18 0.21
C ARG A 29 3.84 -13.79 -1.16
N ALA A 30 3.97 -15.13 -1.22
CA ALA A 30 4.19 -15.87 -2.47
C ALA A 30 3.07 -15.69 -3.50
N ASP A 31 1.82 -15.46 -3.06
CA ASP A 31 0.66 -15.26 -3.94
C ASP A 31 0.65 -13.87 -4.59
N PHE A 32 1.57 -13.00 -4.16
CA PHE A 32 1.77 -11.66 -4.72
C PHE A 32 3.10 -11.52 -5.46
N GLN A 33 3.90 -12.60 -5.57
CA GLN A 33 5.22 -12.58 -6.19
C GLN A 33 5.15 -13.09 -7.62
N GLN A 34 5.25 -12.19 -8.59
CA GLN A 34 5.43 -12.51 -10.00
C GLN A 34 6.14 -11.36 -10.73
N THR A 35 6.65 -11.64 -11.92
CA THR A 35 7.27 -10.63 -12.77
C THR A 35 6.23 -10.04 -13.71
N ILE A 36 5.98 -8.71 -13.60
CA ILE A 36 5.09 -7.95 -14.47
C ILE A 36 5.91 -6.81 -15.09
N ASP A 37 5.93 -6.72 -16.43
CA ASP A 37 6.71 -5.71 -17.17
C ASP A 37 8.20 -5.65 -16.76
N GLY A 38 8.80 -6.80 -16.47
CA GLY A 38 10.19 -6.93 -16.05
C GLY A 38 10.49 -6.52 -14.62
N LYS A 39 9.49 -6.16 -13.82
CA LYS A 39 9.62 -5.85 -12.39
C LYS A 39 8.96 -6.91 -11.53
N GLN A 40 9.54 -7.17 -10.37
CA GLN A 40 9.00 -8.12 -9.39
C GLN A 40 7.92 -7.46 -8.53
N THR A 41 6.73 -8.07 -8.48
CA THR A 41 5.69 -7.71 -7.51
C THR A 41 5.92 -8.41 -6.18
N ASP A 42 5.37 -7.85 -5.10
CA ASP A 42 5.45 -8.43 -3.76
C ASP A 42 4.34 -7.87 -2.85
N LEU A 43 4.24 -8.44 -1.63
CA LEU A 43 3.35 -8.01 -0.56
C LEU A 43 4.17 -7.56 0.66
N TYR A 44 3.83 -6.38 1.17
CA TYR A 44 4.49 -5.71 2.28
C TYR A 44 3.52 -5.50 3.43
N PHE A 45 4.02 -5.57 4.67
CA PHE A 45 3.19 -5.37 5.85
C PHE A 45 3.70 -4.20 6.68
N LEU A 46 2.79 -3.29 7.03
CA LEU A 46 3.03 -2.28 8.06
C LEU A 46 2.36 -2.73 9.35
N ARG A 47 3.07 -2.55 10.47
CA ARG A 47 2.58 -2.93 11.80
C ARG A 47 2.97 -1.90 12.83
N ASN A 48 2.03 -1.50 13.69
CA ASN A 48 2.32 -0.65 14.83
C ASN A 48 2.29 -1.45 16.15
N LYS A 49 2.72 -0.82 17.24
CA LYS A 49 2.74 -1.46 18.57
C LYS A 49 1.35 -1.80 19.13
N ASN A 50 0.28 -1.23 18.59
CA ASN A 50 -1.09 -1.45 19.01
C ASN A 50 -1.77 -2.62 18.26
N GLY A 51 -1.03 -3.34 17.42
CA GLY A 51 -1.50 -4.51 16.68
C GLY A 51 -2.21 -4.20 15.37
N ILE A 52 -2.31 -2.94 14.95
CA ILE A 52 -2.83 -2.61 13.61
C ILE A 52 -1.85 -3.15 12.56
N GLU A 53 -2.41 -3.81 11.55
CA GLU A 53 -1.66 -4.37 10.44
C GLU A 53 -2.28 -3.94 9.11
N ILE A 54 -1.43 -3.52 8.17
CA ILE A 54 -1.84 -3.13 6.81
C ILE A 54 -1.00 -3.91 5.82
N ALA A 55 -1.65 -4.61 4.88
CA ALA A 55 -1.00 -5.29 3.78
C ALA A 55 -1.06 -4.42 2.52
N ILE A 56 0.07 -4.24 1.83
CA ILE A 56 0.21 -3.40 0.66
C ILE A 56 0.98 -4.17 -0.41
N THR A 57 0.47 -4.23 -1.64
CA THR A 57 1.23 -4.72 -2.79
C THR A 57 1.81 -3.55 -3.59
N ASN A 58 3.02 -3.73 -4.11
CA ASN A 58 3.62 -2.76 -5.02
C ASN A 58 3.02 -2.80 -6.44
N PHE A 59 2.16 -3.78 -6.75
CA PHE A 59 1.37 -3.73 -7.97
C PHE A 59 0.20 -2.76 -7.79
N GLY A 60 0.30 -1.59 -8.43
CA GLY A 60 -0.67 -0.51 -8.30
C GLY A 60 -0.62 0.25 -6.98
N GLY A 61 0.39 0.01 -6.12
CA GLY A 61 0.51 0.63 -4.80
C GLY A 61 -0.73 0.41 -3.94
N ARG A 62 -1.31 -0.82 -3.97
CA ARG A 62 -2.63 -1.11 -3.41
C ARG A 62 -2.57 -1.45 -1.94
N VAL A 63 -3.47 -0.87 -1.16
CA VAL A 63 -3.83 -1.40 0.16
C VAL A 63 -4.72 -2.63 -0.06
N VAL A 64 -4.26 -3.79 0.40
CA VAL A 64 -4.91 -5.09 0.19
C VAL A 64 -5.76 -5.48 1.38
N GLU A 65 -5.26 -5.26 2.59
CA GLU A 65 -5.96 -5.46 3.87
C GLU A 65 -5.61 -4.33 4.84
N PHE A 66 -6.53 -4.04 5.76
CA PHE A 66 -6.33 -3.13 6.87
C PHE A 66 -7.01 -3.68 8.12
N TRP A 67 -6.25 -4.35 8.96
CA TRP A 67 -6.73 -4.93 10.21
C TRP A 67 -6.69 -3.89 11.33
N THR A 68 -7.86 -3.60 11.91
CA THR A 68 -8.02 -2.64 13.00
C THR A 68 -9.05 -3.14 14.02
N PRO A 69 -8.90 -2.82 15.32
CA PRO A 69 -9.83 -3.29 16.32
C PRO A 69 -11.17 -2.50 16.28
N ASP A 70 -12.25 -3.22 16.51
CA ASP A 70 -13.54 -2.64 16.84
C ASP A 70 -13.55 -2.05 18.28
N LYS A 71 -14.67 -1.48 18.71
CA LYS A 71 -14.85 -0.92 20.07
C LYS A 71 -14.71 -1.95 21.20
N LYS A 72 -14.73 -3.26 20.89
CA LYS A 72 -14.55 -4.35 21.85
C LYS A 72 -13.15 -4.95 21.80
N GLY A 73 -12.30 -4.46 20.90
CA GLY A 73 -10.94 -4.95 20.70
C GLY A 73 -10.82 -6.13 19.75
N HIS A 74 -11.86 -6.52 19.03
CA HIS A 74 -11.79 -7.55 18.00
C HIS A 74 -11.24 -6.92 16.71
N PHE A 75 -10.18 -7.55 16.17
CA PHE A 75 -9.58 -7.10 14.91
C PHE A 75 -10.34 -7.65 13.73
N GLU A 76 -10.63 -6.78 12.77
CA GLU A 76 -11.25 -7.13 11.50
C GLU A 76 -10.60 -6.36 10.35
N ASP A 77 -10.60 -6.97 9.16
CA ASP A 77 -10.17 -6.29 7.93
C ASP A 77 -11.30 -5.37 7.43
N ILE A 78 -10.97 -4.09 7.26
CA ILE A 78 -11.93 -3.05 6.84
C ILE A 78 -11.77 -2.65 5.37
N VAL A 79 -10.93 -3.34 4.60
CA VAL A 79 -10.64 -3.04 3.20
C VAL A 79 -11.08 -4.19 2.30
N LEU A 80 -11.67 -3.87 1.16
CA LEU A 80 -11.95 -4.85 0.12
C LEU A 80 -10.70 -5.08 -0.72
N GLY A 81 -10.23 -6.32 -0.76
CA GLY A 81 -9.04 -6.73 -1.49
C GLY A 81 -9.12 -8.13 -2.06
N HIS A 82 -8.08 -8.53 -2.77
CA HIS A 82 -7.91 -9.88 -3.30
C HIS A 82 -6.70 -10.56 -2.64
N ASP A 83 -6.75 -11.87 -2.55
CA ASP A 83 -5.73 -12.72 -1.94
C ASP A 83 -4.54 -13.09 -2.87
N HIS A 84 -4.60 -12.68 -4.16
CA HIS A 84 -3.57 -12.95 -5.17
C HIS A 84 -3.40 -11.75 -6.10
N VAL A 85 -2.17 -11.47 -6.54
CA VAL A 85 -1.88 -10.39 -7.48
C VAL A 85 -2.55 -10.61 -8.85
N ASP A 86 -2.69 -11.85 -9.30
CA ASP A 86 -3.39 -12.22 -10.54
C ASP A 86 -4.83 -11.70 -10.61
N LYS A 87 -5.53 -11.64 -9.48
CA LYS A 87 -6.90 -11.14 -9.42
C LYS A 87 -6.99 -9.63 -9.65
N TYR A 88 -5.92 -8.90 -9.35
CA TYR A 88 -5.79 -7.48 -9.70
C TYR A 88 -5.36 -7.28 -11.15
N LEU A 89 -4.42 -8.11 -11.65
CA LEU A 89 -3.92 -8.04 -13.02
C LEU A 89 -5.01 -8.42 -14.03
N HIS A 90 -5.78 -9.48 -13.74
CA HIS A 90 -6.85 -10.02 -14.56
C HIS A 90 -8.23 -9.81 -13.93
N TYR A 91 -8.46 -8.59 -13.42
CA TYR A 91 -9.66 -8.25 -12.67
C TYR A 91 -10.95 -8.62 -13.41
N LYS A 92 -11.92 -9.10 -12.62
CA LYS A 92 -13.31 -9.32 -13.07
C LYS A 92 -14.21 -8.50 -12.16
N GLY A 93 -14.84 -7.46 -12.70
CA GLY A 93 -15.62 -6.51 -11.91
C GLY A 93 -14.80 -5.30 -11.49
N GLU A 94 -14.65 -5.03 -10.18
CA GLU A 94 -14.00 -3.82 -9.69
C GLU A 94 -12.47 -3.85 -9.87
N ARG A 95 -11.96 -2.91 -10.65
CA ARG A 95 -10.54 -2.78 -10.99
C ARG A 95 -9.72 -2.07 -9.91
N PHE A 96 -10.32 -1.09 -9.23
CA PHE A 96 -9.57 -0.06 -8.51
C PHE A 96 -9.49 -0.28 -7.00
N LEU A 97 -9.85 -1.48 -6.50
CA LEU A 97 -9.78 -1.79 -5.06
C LEU A 97 -8.40 -1.45 -4.50
N GLY A 98 -8.37 -0.59 -3.50
CA GLY A 98 -7.18 -0.15 -2.77
C GLY A 98 -6.10 0.58 -3.59
N ALA A 99 -6.32 0.84 -4.88
CA ALA A 99 -5.30 1.25 -5.84
C ALA A 99 -4.89 2.72 -5.73
N THR A 100 -3.63 2.97 -6.11
CA THR A 100 -3.18 4.34 -6.44
C THR A 100 -3.70 4.76 -7.79
N ILE A 101 -4.30 5.95 -7.85
CA ILE A 101 -4.90 6.50 -9.06
C ILE A 101 -4.03 7.61 -9.64
N GLY A 102 -3.76 7.55 -10.92
CA GLY A 102 -2.95 8.54 -11.67
C GLY A 102 -2.73 8.13 -13.13
N ARG A 103 -2.18 9.08 -13.96
CA ARG A 103 -1.79 10.47 -13.55
C ARG A 103 -2.96 11.35 -13.14
N TYR A 104 -4.16 11.15 -13.67
CA TYR A 104 -5.36 11.94 -13.38
C TYR A 104 -6.43 11.07 -12.74
N GLY A 105 -6.97 11.53 -11.62
CA GLY A 105 -8.05 10.85 -10.92
C GLY A 105 -9.42 11.22 -11.51
N ASN A 106 -10.31 10.22 -11.64
CA ASN A 106 -11.63 10.35 -12.23
C ASN A 106 -11.57 10.60 -13.76
N ARG A 107 -12.56 11.26 -14.35
CA ARG A 107 -12.80 11.31 -15.80
C ARG A 107 -12.28 12.57 -16.46
N ILE A 108 -11.66 12.40 -17.62
CA ILE A 108 -11.40 13.48 -18.57
C ILE A 108 -12.36 13.33 -19.74
N ASN A 109 -13.20 14.35 -19.96
CA ASN A 109 -14.23 14.34 -20.98
C ASN A 109 -13.64 14.08 -22.37
N LYS A 110 -14.13 13.03 -23.05
CA LYS A 110 -13.66 12.57 -24.36
C LYS A 110 -12.15 12.31 -24.41
N GLY A 111 -11.51 12.11 -23.26
CA GLY A 111 -10.07 11.93 -23.13
C GLY A 111 -9.23 13.13 -23.61
N LYS A 112 -9.78 14.34 -23.68
CA LYS A 112 -9.07 15.52 -24.23
C LYS A 112 -8.84 16.57 -23.17
N PHE A 113 -7.62 17.13 -23.16
CA PHE A 113 -7.27 18.32 -22.39
C PHE A 113 -6.27 19.17 -23.16
N THR A 114 -6.19 20.45 -22.79
CA THR A 114 -5.20 21.39 -23.36
C THR A 114 -4.26 21.86 -22.26
N LEU A 115 -2.97 21.77 -22.53
CA LEU A 115 -1.90 22.25 -21.66
C LEU A 115 -0.92 23.10 -22.49
N ASN A 116 -0.62 24.32 -22.04
CA ASN A 116 0.28 25.26 -22.72
C ASN A 116 -0.07 25.47 -24.22
N GLY A 117 -1.37 25.52 -24.55
CA GLY A 117 -1.86 25.72 -25.92
C GLY A 117 -1.85 24.47 -26.80
N GLN A 118 -1.30 23.36 -26.34
CA GLN A 118 -1.31 22.08 -27.06
C GLN A 118 -2.44 21.18 -26.53
N THR A 119 -3.17 20.56 -27.44
CA THR A 119 -4.22 19.60 -27.11
C THR A 119 -3.67 18.18 -27.13
N TYR A 120 -3.95 17.43 -26.05
CA TYR A 120 -3.57 16.04 -25.87
C TYR A 120 -4.81 15.14 -25.92
N GLN A 121 -4.66 13.96 -26.54
CA GLN A 121 -5.68 12.92 -26.59
C GLN A 121 -5.22 11.71 -25.81
N LEU A 122 -5.98 11.38 -24.78
CA LEU A 122 -5.78 10.17 -23.95
C LEU A 122 -6.62 9.00 -24.50
N PRO A 123 -6.26 7.76 -24.17
CA PRO A 123 -7.08 6.60 -24.45
C PRO A 123 -8.47 6.71 -23.84
N ILE A 124 -9.48 6.17 -24.55
CA ILE A 124 -10.86 6.11 -24.08
C ILE A 124 -11.09 4.73 -23.46
N ASN A 125 -10.86 4.63 -22.16
CA ASN A 125 -11.04 3.39 -21.40
C ASN A 125 -12.36 3.32 -20.62
N ASP A 126 -13.16 4.39 -20.67
CA ASP A 126 -14.50 4.50 -20.06
C ASP A 126 -15.39 5.37 -20.96
N THR A 127 -15.87 4.79 -22.06
CA THR A 127 -16.58 5.49 -23.14
C THR A 127 -17.70 6.41 -22.62
N PRO A 128 -17.71 7.72 -22.99
CA PRO A 128 -16.82 8.36 -23.96
C PRO A 128 -15.54 9.01 -23.38
N ASN A 129 -15.16 8.70 -22.17
CA ASN A 129 -14.13 9.40 -21.40
C ASN A 129 -12.84 8.60 -21.23
N SER A 130 -11.78 9.29 -20.80
CA SER A 130 -10.63 8.65 -20.16
C SER A 130 -10.83 8.65 -18.64
N LEU A 131 -10.62 7.51 -17.99
CA LEU A 131 -10.83 7.30 -16.56
C LEU A 131 -9.53 6.87 -15.88
N HIS A 132 -9.22 7.49 -14.75
CA HIS A 132 -8.20 7.05 -13.80
C HIS A 132 -6.81 6.79 -14.40
N GLY A 133 -6.41 7.62 -15.39
CA GLY A 133 -5.08 7.53 -16.00
C GLY A 133 -4.99 6.65 -17.25
N GLY A 134 -6.09 5.96 -17.67
CA GLY A 134 -6.10 5.20 -18.90
C GLY A 134 -6.18 3.69 -18.70
N PHE A 135 -5.80 2.91 -19.73
CA PHE A 135 -5.79 1.45 -19.67
C PHE A 135 -4.71 0.92 -18.74
N LYS A 136 -3.55 1.59 -18.69
CA LYS A 136 -2.41 1.25 -17.86
C LYS A 136 -2.05 2.45 -16.96
N GLY A 137 -3.02 2.85 -16.11
CA GLY A 137 -2.81 3.87 -15.10
C GLY A 137 -1.92 3.38 -13.94
N PHE A 138 -1.74 4.22 -12.93
CA PHE A 138 -0.87 3.92 -11.78
C PHE A 138 -1.30 2.68 -10.98
N ASP A 139 -2.54 2.25 -11.14
CA ASP A 139 -3.10 1.02 -10.59
C ASP A 139 -2.61 -0.26 -11.28
N MET A 140 -2.06 -0.17 -12.50
CA MET A 140 -1.62 -1.29 -13.32
C MET A 140 -0.11 -1.35 -13.55
N VAL A 141 0.67 -0.61 -12.76
CA VAL A 141 2.13 -0.59 -12.84
C VAL A 141 2.76 -1.17 -11.57
N VAL A 142 3.98 -1.68 -11.71
CA VAL A 142 4.78 -2.13 -10.57
C VAL A 142 5.65 -0.99 -10.08
N TRP A 143 5.43 -0.59 -8.84
CA TRP A 143 6.19 0.46 -8.17
C TRP A 143 7.50 -0.09 -7.60
N ASP A 144 8.55 0.70 -7.63
CA ASP A 144 9.79 0.43 -6.90
C ASP A 144 9.55 0.70 -5.41
N VAL A 145 10.15 -0.11 -4.53
CA VAL A 145 9.81 -0.13 -3.10
C VAL A 145 11.04 -0.04 -2.23
N GLU A 146 10.91 0.79 -1.18
CA GLU A 146 11.78 0.75 -0.01
C GLU A 146 10.93 0.62 1.26
N GLN A 147 11.30 -0.30 2.16
CA GLN A 147 10.68 -0.47 3.47
C GLN A 147 11.71 -0.24 4.56
N PRO A 148 11.92 1.02 5.01
CA PRO A 148 12.97 1.35 5.98
C PRO A 148 12.71 0.80 7.38
N ASP A 149 11.44 0.59 7.72
CA ASP A 149 11.02 0.05 9.02
C ASP A 149 9.68 -0.69 8.92
N SER A 150 9.19 -1.24 10.04
CA SER A 150 7.92 -1.98 10.08
C SER A 150 6.67 -1.10 9.94
N GLN A 151 6.80 0.22 9.94
CA GLN A 151 5.69 1.18 9.93
C GLN A 151 5.69 2.08 8.68
N THR A 152 6.73 1.99 7.84
CA THR A 152 6.91 2.89 6.68
C THR A 152 7.17 2.07 5.42
N LEU A 153 6.45 2.41 4.34
CA LEU A 153 6.67 1.89 2.99
C LEU A 153 6.74 3.05 2.02
N GLN A 154 7.83 3.14 1.26
CA GLN A 154 8.03 4.14 0.22
C GLN A 154 7.91 3.48 -1.15
N LEU A 155 7.10 4.07 -2.01
CA LEU A 155 6.86 3.62 -3.37
C LEU A 155 7.28 4.72 -4.33
N THR A 156 8.01 4.37 -5.40
CA THR A 156 8.39 5.33 -6.45
C THR A 156 8.06 4.78 -7.82
N TYR A 157 7.67 5.68 -8.73
CA TYR A 157 7.40 5.34 -10.12
C TYR A 157 7.75 6.50 -11.03
N LEU A 158 8.47 6.22 -12.11
CA LEU A 158 8.68 7.17 -13.21
C LEU A 158 7.68 6.88 -14.33
N SER A 159 6.65 7.71 -14.41
CA SER A 159 5.75 7.74 -15.56
C SER A 159 6.43 8.52 -16.69
N LYS A 160 6.76 7.85 -17.79
CA LYS A 160 7.52 8.42 -18.89
C LYS A 160 6.66 9.33 -19.77
N ASP A 161 7.32 10.25 -20.49
CA ASP A 161 6.66 11.06 -21.53
C ASP A 161 5.89 10.19 -22.51
N GLY A 162 4.64 10.57 -22.79
CA GLY A 162 3.74 9.86 -23.68
C GLY A 162 3.01 8.64 -23.05
N GLU A 163 3.32 8.24 -21.81
CA GLU A 163 2.60 7.15 -21.15
C GLU A 163 1.11 7.49 -21.05
N GLU A 164 0.24 6.57 -21.55
CA GLU A 164 -1.21 6.77 -21.68
C GLU A 164 -1.61 8.11 -22.33
N GLY A 165 -0.74 8.68 -23.19
CA GLY A 165 -0.95 9.94 -23.89
C GLY A 165 -0.66 11.20 -23.09
N TYR A 166 -0.18 11.09 -21.86
CA TYR A 166 0.20 12.25 -21.04
C TYR A 166 1.60 12.77 -21.40
N PRO A 167 1.79 14.10 -21.53
CA PRO A 167 3.09 14.69 -21.83
C PRO A 167 4.02 14.74 -20.61
N GLY A 168 5.32 14.73 -20.90
CA GLY A 168 6.40 14.90 -19.94
C GLY A 168 6.66 13.71 -19.04
N ASN A 169 7.86 13.62 -18.52
CA ASN A 169 8.20 12.68 -17.47
C ASN A 169 7.60 13.15 -16.14
N LEU A 170 7.06 12.21 -15.37
CA LEU A 170 6.54 12.50 -14.04
C LEU A 170 7.11 11.49 -13.05
N GLN A 171 8.02 11.93 -12.17
CA GLN A 171 8.48 11.15 -11.05
C GLN A 171 7.45 11.26 -9.92
N VAL A 172 6.92 10.14 -9.49
CA VAL A 172 5.96 10.08 -8.39
C VAL A 172 6.56 9.28 -7.25
N SER A 173 6.40 9.78 -6.03
CA SER A 173 6.66 9.02 -4.83
C SER A 173 5.45 9.04 -3.90
N MET A 174 5.21 7.91 -3.24
CA MET A 174 4.22 7.76 -2.19
C MET A 174 4.89 7.24 -0.93
N ASN A 175 4.52 7.80 0.20
CA ASN A 175 4.94 7.30 1.49
C ASN A 175 3.70 6.86 2.28
N TYR A 176 3.64 5.59 2.61
CA TYR A 176 2.67 5.00 3.51
C TYR A 176 3.30 4.90 4.90
N LYS A 177 2.66 5.49 5.90
CA LYS A 177 3.14 5.44 7.29
C LYS A 177 2.01 5.10 8.24
N LEU A 178 2.21 4.03 9.01
CA LEU A 178 1.34 3.64 10.11
C LEU A 178 1.96 4.09 11.44
N THR A 179 1.32 5.05 12.13
CA THR A 179 1.85 5.58 13.39
C THR A 179 1.42 4.77 14.61
N ASP A 180 2.15 4.95 15.72
CA ASP A 180 1.76 4.41 17.04
C ASP A 180 0.54 5.12 17.66
N LYS A 181 0.01 6.15 17.00
CA LYS A 181 -1.25 6.79 17.34
C LYS A 181 -2.43 6.23 16.54
N ASN A 182 -2.20 5.12 15.79
CA ASN A 182 -3.18 4.48 14.90
C ASN A 182 -3.61 5.34 13.72
N GLU A 183 -2.73 6.20 13.23
CA GLU A 183 -2.95 6.99 12.02
C GLU A 183 -2.30 6.29 10.84
N PHE A 184 -3.03 6.11 9.75
CA PHE A 184 -2.48 5.70 8.46
C PHE A 184 -2.33 6.94 7.58
N ILE A 185 -1.09 7.37 7.37
CA ILE A 185 -0.76 8.60 6.64
C ILE A 185 -0.27 8.21 5.25
N ILE A 186 -0.89 8.78 4.22
CA ILE A 186 -0.49 8.64 2.82
C ILE A 186 -0.02 10.00 2.33
N THR A 187 1.25 10.09 1.94
CA THR A 187 1.84 11.31 1.39
C THR A 187 2.23 11.08 -0.06
N HIS A 188 1.79 11.96 -0.94
CA HIS A 188 2.16 11.95 -2.35
C HIS A 188 3.09 13.12 -2.65
N GLN A 189 4.18 12.87 -3.38
CA GLN A 189 5.07 13.88 -3.92
C GLN A 189 5.25 13.63 -5.42
N ARG A 190 5.45 14.69 -6.17
CA ARG A 190 5.71 14.65 -7.61
C ARG A 190 6.75 15.70 -7.99
N SER A 191 7.57 15.36 -8.98
CA SER A 191 8.49 16.27 -9.66
C SER A 191 8.50 15.97 -11.16
N GLU A 192 8.71 17.02 -11.94
CA GLU A 192 8.87 16.97 -13.40
C GLU A 192 10.35 16.87 -13.76
#